data_8a2a488c772abc960d8491eb5af2be71
#
_entry.id   8a2a488c772abc960d8491eb5af2be71
#
_cell.length_a   1.000
_cell.length_b   1.000
_cell.length_c   1.000
_cell.angle_alpha   90.00
_cell.angle_beta   90.00
_cell.angle_gamma   90.00
#
_symmetry.space_group_name_H-M   'P 1'
#
loop_
_entity.id
_entity.type
_entity.pdbx_description
1 polymer ?
#
loop_
_entity_poly.entity_id
_entity_poly.type
_entity_poly.pdbx_seq_one_letter_code
_entity_poly.pdbx_strand_id
1 'polypeptide(L)'
;MPEPTAVVDVNVADGATIAVRRHGNPDGPRLVLSHGCGLAADLYYPYWSLLADRFDVCIFDLRSHGWNPAVPTESFNIPTLVEDNQAVIESISSCWGDKPCYGVFHSISTIIGLAHQLKRSDFAALMLFDPALESIGTGERSLDEACRLQAKRARRRQGHFDSPDELAELLGQASIYSYMRPEVRRLLAETTLKPAEGGGYEFRCPPEQEAQLYEWYFGFSMRILYQIDSFDIPLKVVGADPLSGYAFMPSFDLSALAKFNYDFLPGKTHFLQLEAPEECAELTVEFLESHVLA
;
A
#
# COMPACT_ATOMS: atom_id res chain seq x y z
N MET A 1 -5.71 -18.71 0.76
CA MET A 1 -5.89 -17.82 -0.42
C MET A 1 -5.99 -18.65 -1.68
N PRO A 2 -6.74 -18.21 -2.72
CA PRO A 2 -6.77 -18.88 -4.00
C PRO A 2 -5.43 -18.75 -4.74
N GLU A 3 -5.07 -19.74 -5.52
CA GLU A 3 -3.93 -19.65 -6.43
C GLU A 3 -4.17 -18.55 -7.47
N PRO A 4 -3.17 -17.77 -7.86
CA PRO A 4 -3.29 -16.80 -8.93
C PRO A 4 -3.57 -17.50 -10.26
N THR A 5 -4.38 -16.86 -11.10
CA THR A 5 -4.67 -17.38 -12.47
C THR A 5 -3.47 -17.25 -13.41
N ALA A 6 -2.58 -16.30 -13.12
CA ALA A 6 -1.29 -16.12 -13.81
C ALA A 6 -0.30 -15.39 -12.89
N VAL A 7 0.98 -15.65 -13.11
CA VAL A 7 2.09 -14.95 -12.43
C VAL A 7 3.09 -14.50 -13.49
N VAL A 8 3.64 -13.31 -13.32
CA VAL A 8 4.77 -12.84 -14.12
C VAL A 8 5.85 -12.26 -13.20
N ASP A 9 7.08 -12.70 -13.43
CA ASP A 9 8.26 -12.18 -12.76
C ASP A 9 8.83 -11.01 -13.57
N VAL A 10 8.72 -9.81 -13.01
CA VAL A 10 9.19 -8.57 -13.61
C VAL A 10 10.63 -8.31 -13.18
N ASN A 11 11.57 -8.40 -14.12
CA ASN A 11 12.96 -8.02 -13.88
C ASN A 11 13.09 -6.50 -13.98
N VAL A 12 13.48 -5.84 -12.89
CA VAL A 12 13.69 -4.39 -12.84
C VAL A 12 15.14 -4.00 -13.10
N ALA A 13 15.39 -2.70 -13.28
CA ALA A 13 16.63 -2.16 -13.83
C ALA A 13 17.92 -2.59 -13.08
N ASP A 14 17.87 -2.81 -11.77
CA ASP A 14 19.01 -3.24 -10.95
C ASP A 14 19.14 -4.76 -10.79
N GLY A 15 18.31 -5.53 -11.54
CA GLY A 15 18.32 -7.00 -11.52
C GLY A 15 17.45 -7.60 -10.42
N ALA A 16 16.76 -6.81 -9.63
CA ALA A 16 15.76 -7.33 -8.70
C ALA A 16 14.54 -7.87 -9.47
N THR A 17 13.76 -8.75 -8.82
CA THR A 17 12.57 -9.36 -9.41
C THR A 17 11.35 -9.00 -8.58
N ILE A 18 10.25 -8.64 -9.25
CA ILE A 18 8.95 -8.37 -8.64
C ILE A 18 7.93 -9.35 -9.23
N ALA A 19 7.35 -10.19 -8.37
CA ALA A 19 6.29 -11.10 -8.73
C ALA A 19 4.94 -10.38 -8.80
N VAL A 20 4.33 -10.34 -9.98
CA VAL A 20 2.97 -9.81 -10.18
C VAL A 20 2.02 -10.99 -10.34
N ARG A 21 0.96 -11.00 -9.56
CA ARG A 21 -0.05 -12.07 -9.51
C ARG A 21 -1.38 -11.56 -10.04
N ARG A 22 -1.98 -12.32 -10.95
CA ARG A 22 -3.28 -12.01 -11.53
C ARG A 22 -4.36 -12.88 -10.88
N HIS A 23 -5.44 -12.25 -10.49
CA HIS A 23 -6.62 -12.89 -9.93
C HIS A 23 -7.89 -12.34 -10.58
N GLY A 24 -9.02 -12.97 -10.27
CA GLY A 24 -10.33 -12.46 -10.61
C GLY A 24 -10.72 -12.64 -12.10
N ASN A 25 -11.52 -11.68 -12.59
CA ASN A 25 -12.12 -11.74 -13.92
C ASN A 25 -11.22 -11.07 -14.97
N PRO A 26 -10.54 -11.83 -15.85
CA PRO A 26 -9.64 -11.28 -16.84
C PRO A 26 -10.32 -10.39 -17.90
N ASP A 27 -11.65 -10.45 -18.04
CA ASP A 27 -12.41 -9.63 -18.98
C ASP A 27 -12.88 -8.31 -18.33
N GLY A 28 -12.81 -8.20 -17.00
CA GLY A 28 -13.17 -7.00 -16.26
C GLY A 28 -12.18 -5.84 -16.40
N PRO A 29 -12.53 -4.66 -15.86
CA PRO A 29 -11.60 -3.54 -15.72
C PRO A 29 -10.41 -3.92 -14.85
N ARG A 30 -9.20 -3.41 -15.19
CA ARG A 30 -7.96 -3.81 -14.52
C ARG A 30 -7.66 -2.98 -13.28
N LEU A 31 -7.60 -3.65 -12.13
CA LEU A 31 -7.11 -3.09 -10.88
C LEU A 31 -5.66 -3.48 -10.65
N VAL A 32 -4.83 -2.53 -10.26
CA VAL A 32 -3.44 -2.77 -9.87
C VAL A 32 -3.28 -2.37 -8.41
N LEU A 33 -2.97 -3.33 -7.55
CA LEU A 33 -2.94 -3.16 -6.10
C LEU A 33 -1.55 -3.40 -5.52
N SER A 34 -1.19 -2.57 -4.54
CA SER A 34 -0.03 -2.79 -3.69
C SER A 34 -0.30 -2.32 -2.25
N HIS A 35 0.62 -2.61 -1.36
CA HIS A 35 0.44 -2.63 0.09
C HIS A 35 1.19 -1.51 0.82
N GLY A 36 0.92 -1.37 2.13
CA GLY A 36 1.65 -0.49 3.05
C GLY A 36 3.04 -1.01 3.43
N CYS A 37 3.88 -0.13 3.95
CA CYS A 37 5.23 -0.45 4.40
C CYS A 37 5.23 -1.57 5.46
N GLY A 38 6.12 -2.55 5.33
CA GLY A 38 6.22 -3.69 6.24
C GLY A 38 5.07 -4.71 6.14
N LEU A 39 4.17 -4.57 5.16
CA LEU A 39 3.04 -5.46 4.91
C LEU A 39 3.28 -6.33 3.65
N ALA A 40 2.24 -7.00 3.16
CA ALA A 40 2.28 -7.79 1.94
C ALA A 40 0.93 -7.73 1.22
N ALA A 41 0.91 -7.88 -0.12
CA ALA A 41 -0.32 -7.81 -0.90
C ALA A 41 -1.31 -8.93 -0.54
N ASP A 42 -0.82 -10.08 -0.15
CA ASP A 42 -1.62 -11.22 0.31
C ASP A 42 -2.39 -10.94 1.61
N LEU A 43 -1.89 -10.05 2.46
CA LEU A 43 -2.60 -9.62 3.67
C LEU A 43 -3.94 -8.95 3.34
N TYR A 44 -4.05 -8.31 2.17
CA TYR A 44 -5.27 -7.61 1.72
C TYR A 44 -6.27 -8.54 1.03
N TYR A 45 -6.07 -9.86 1.09
CA TYR A 45 -6.98 -10.86 0.54
C TYR A 45 -8.45 -10.66 0.98
N PRO A 46 -8.77 -10.38 2.24
CA PRO A 46 -10.16 -10.13 2.63
C PRO A 46 -10.83 -8.97 1.87
N TYR A 47 -10.04 -7.98 1.45
CA TYR A 47 -10.52 -6.85 0.67
C TYR A 47 -10.54 -7.13 -0.84
N TRP A 48 -9.39 -7.48 -1.44
CA TRP A 48 -9.32 -7.60 -2.89
C TRP A 48 -10.09 -8.81 -3.44
N SER A 49 -10.34 -9.84 -2.63
CA SER A 49 -11.16 -10.97 -3.04
C SER A 49 -12.62 -10.58 -3.33
N LEU A 50 -13.14 -9.54 -2.68
CA LEU A 50 -14.47 -9.00 -2.91
C LEU A 50 -14.60 -8.29 -4.27
N LEU A 51 -13.48 -7.91 -4.86
CA LEU A 51 -13.41 -7.27 -6.17
C LEU A 51 -13.20 -8.26 -7.32
N ALA A 52 -12.77 -9.50 -7.00
CA ALA A 52 -12.30 -10.46 -7.98
C ALA A 52 -13.38 -10.95 -8.99
N ASP A 53 -14.66 -11.01 -8.60
CA ASP A 53 -15.73 -11.43 -9.51
C ASP A 53 -15.96 -10.43 -10.66
N ARG A 54 -15.61 -9.15 -10.43
CA ARG A 54 -15.89 -8.05 -11.37
C ARG A 54 -14.65 -7.55 -12.08
N PHE A 55 -13.49 -7.60 -11.45
CA PHE A 55 -12.27 -6.93 -11.88
C PHE A 55 -11.15 -7.91 -12.23
N ASP A 56 -10.31 -7.52 -13.18
CA ASP A 56 -9.01 -8.10 -13.48
C ASP A 56 -8.01 -7.60 -12.43
N VAL A 57 -7.86 -8.35 -11.34
CA VAL A 57 -7.11 -7.94 -10.15
C VAL A 57 -5.64 -8.35 -10.29
N CYS A 58 -4.75 -7.39 -10.44
CA CYS A 58 -3.30 -7.57 -10.45
C CYS A 58 -2.71 -7.07 -9.14
N ILE A 59 -2.12 -7.95 -8.35
CA ILE A 59 -1.48 -7.59 -7.08
C ILE A 59 0.02 -7.79 -7.16
N PHE A 60 0.78 -6.92 -6.51
CA PHE A 60 2.23 -7.09 -6.40
C PHE A 60 2.74 -6.60 -5.05
N ASP A 61 3.82 -7.21 -4.61
CA ASP A 61 4.55 -6.77 -3.42
C ASP A 61 5.65 -5.77 -3.81
N LEU A 62 5.95 -4.83 -2.91
CA LEU A 62 7.17 -4.04 -3.02
C LEU A 62 8.39 -4.94 -2.86
N ARG A 63 9.57 -4.52 -3.34
CA ARG A 63 10.82 -5.30 -3.15
C ARG A 63 11.02 -5.61 -1.66
N SER A 64 11.63 -6.74 -1.35
CA SER A 64 11.82 -7.27 0.01
C SER A 64 10.54 -7.58 0.79
N HIS A 65 9.37 -7.55 0.16
CA HIS A 65 8.08 -7.88 0.79
C HIS A 65 7.42 -9.09 0.12
N GLY A 66 6.51 -9.71 0.85
CA GLY A 66 5.62 -10.77 0.34
C GLY A 66 6.37 -11.86 -0.43
N TRP A 67 6.08 -11.99 -1.71
CA TRP A 67 6.70 -12.99 -2.60
C TRP A 67 8.08 -12.60 -3.11
N ASN A 68 8.47 -11.33 -2.96
CA ASN A 68 9.70 -10.83 -3.55
C ASN A 68 10.94 -11.16 -2.71
N PRO A 69 12.08 -11.43 -3.36
CA PRO A 69 13.33 -11.65 -2.65
C PRO A 69 13.82 -10.36 -1.97
N ALA A 70 14.63 -10.54 -0.93
CA ALA A 70 15.29 -9.43 -0.28
C ALA A 70 16.30 -8.76 -1.23
N VAL A 71 16.38 -7.42 -1.16
CA VAL A 71 17.34 -6.61 -1.91
C VAL A 71 18.25 -5.85 -0.94
N PRO A 72 19.39 -5.30 -1.41
CA PRO A 72 20.22 -4.40 -0.60
C PRO A 72 19.44 -3.17 -0.14
N THR A 73 19.72 -2.68 1.07
CA THR A 73 19.01 -1.55 1.67
C THR A 73 19.12 -0.28 0.83
N GLU A 74 20.26 0.00 0.25
CA GLU A 74 20.52 1.17 -0.60
C GLU A 74 19.64 1.24 -1.85
N SER A 75 19.17 0.11 -2.36
CA SER A 75 18.22 0.06 -3.48
C SER A 75 16.75 0.15 -3.06
N PHE A 76 16.47 0.24 -1.76
CA PHE A 76 15.12 0.32 -1.21
C PHE A 76 14.74 1.76 -0.84
N ASN A 77 14.34 2.54 -1.82
CA ASN A 77 13.98 3.96 -1.69
C ASN A 77 12.83 4.32 -2.63
N ILE A 78 12.12 5.42 -2.36
CA ILE A 78 10.92 5.79 -3.15
C ILE A 78 11.22 6.00 -4.65
N PRO A 79 12.29 6.66 -5.09
CA PRO A 79 12.61 6.74 -6.52
C PRO A 79 12.69 5.38 -7.21
N THR A 80 13.39 4.43 -6.59
CA THR A 80 13.50 3.06 -7.13
C THR A 80 12.15 2.34 -7.15
N LEU A 81 11.33 2.49 -6.10
CA LEU A 81 9.99 1.89 -6.06
C LEU A 81 9.03 2.50 -7.11
N VAL A 82 9.21 3.75 -7.49
CA VAL A 82 8.48 4.38 -8.62
C VAL A 82 8.90 3.77 -9.96
N GLU A 83 10.19 3.52 -10.17
CA GLU A 83 10.67 2.83 -11.38
C GLU A 83 10.16 1.37 -11.42
N ASP A 84 10.14 0.69 -10.28
CA ASP A 84 9.56 -0.66 -10.17
C ASP A 84 8.08 -0.68 -10.55
N ASN A 85 7.31 0.28 -10.02
CA ASN A 85 5.89 0.38 -10.32
C ASN A 85 5.66 0.59 -11.84
N GLN A 86 6.52 1.37 -12.49
CA GLN A 86 6.50 1.54 -13.95
C GLN A 86 6.74 0.19 -14.65
N ALA A 87 7.79 -0.53 -14.29
CA ALA A 87 8.12 -1.83 -14.90
C ALA A 87 6.98 -2.85 -14.71
N VAL A 88 6.33 -2.82 -13.54
CA VAL A 88 5.14 -3.64 -13.24
C VAL A 88 4.00 -3.32 -14.20
N ILE A 89 3.62 -2.05 -14.39
CA ILE A 89 2.53 -1.65 -15.28
C ILE A 89 2.84 -2.02 -16.74
N GLU A 90 4.06 -1.75 -17.21
CA GLU A 90 4.50 -2.11 -18.56
C GLU A 90 4.44 -3.64 -18.78
N SER A 91 4.85 -4.43 -17.78
CA SER A 91 4.82 -5.88 -17.85
C SER A 91 3.39 -6.43 -17.84
N ILE A 92 2.50 -5.88 -17.02
CA ILE A 92 1.08 -6.23 -16.98
C ILE A 92 0.45 -6.03 -18.38
N SER A 93 0.66 -4.88 -19.00
CA SER A 93 0.13 -4.57 -20.32
C SER A 93 0.72 -5.48 -21.40
N SER A 94 2.02 -5.74 -21.33
CA SER A 94 2.71 -6.63 -22.28
C SER A 94 2.25 -8.09 -22.19
N CYS A 95 2.06 -8.61 -20.97
CA CYS A 95 1.72 -10.03 -20.77
C CYS A 95 0.22 -10.32 -20.89
N TRP A 96 -0.64 -9.37 -20.47
CA TRP A 96 -2.08 -9.61 -20.33
C TRP A 96 -2.94 -8.65 -21.15
N GLY A 97 -2.33 -7.95 -22.11
CA GLY A 97 -3.00 -7.03 -23.01
C GLY A 97 -3.17 -5.64 -22.44
N ASP A 98 -3.29 -4.68 -23.33
CA ASP A 98 -3.43 -3.27 -23.00
C ASP A 98 -4.88 -2.96 -22.58
N LYS A 99 -5.01 -2.44 -21.35
CA LYS A 99 -6.27 -1.98 -20.76
C LYS A 99 -6.01 -0.77 -19.88
N PRO A 100 -6.99 0.13 -19.69
CA PRO A 100 -6.88 1.16 -18.66
C PRO A 100 -6.59 0.53 -17.29
N CYS A 101 -5.57 1.02 -16.60
CA CYS A 101 -5.17 0.56 -15.27
C CYS A 101 -5.71 1.50 -14.20
N TYR A 102 -6.36 0.94 -13.18
CA TYR A 102 -6.86 1.66 -12.02
C TYR A 102 -6.03 1.27 -10.82
N GLY A 103 -5.25 2.22 -10.27
CA GLY A 103 -4.39 1.96 -9.13
C GLY A 103 -5.18 1.97 -7.82
N VAL A 104 -4.97 0.96 -6.99
CA VAL A 104 -5.57 0.84 -5.65
C VAL A 104 -4.45 0.64 -4.65
N PHE A 105 -4.12 1.67 -3.89
CA PHE A 105 -2.92 1.71 -3.08
C PHE A 105 -3.22 2.04 -1.62
N HIS A 106 -2.37 1.55 -0.72
CA HIS A 106 -2.46 1.82 0.71
C HIS A 106 -1.14 2.39 1.25
N SER A 107 -1.25 3.42 2.12
CA SER A 107 -0.09 3.95 2.86
C SER A 107 1.06 4.36 1.93
N ILE A 108 2.26 3.76 2.05
CA ILE A 108 3.44 4.10 1.22
C ILE A 108 3.20 3.91 -0.27
N SER A 109 2.46 2.88 -0.68
CA SER A 109 2.17 2.66 -2.10
C SER A 109 1.29 3.75 -2.70
N THR A 110 0.55 4.51 -1.90
CA THR A 110 -0.19 5.71 -2.37
C THR A 110 0.77 6.79 -2.85
N ILE A 111 1.86 7.02 -2.11
CA ILE A 111 2.90 8.00 -2.46
C ILE A 111 3.67 7.54 -3.70
N ILE A 112 3.97 6.25 -3.78
CA ILE A 112 4.60 5.65 -4.97
C ILE A 112 3.70 5.81 -6.20
N GLY A 113 2.41 5.48 -6.08
CA GLY A 113 1.43 5.60 -7.17
C GLY A 113 1.22 7.04 -7.61
N LEU A 114 1.11 7.99 -6.69
CA LEU A 114 1.01 9.41 -6.99
C LEU A 114 2.30 9.96 -7.65
N ALA A 115 3.47 9.60 -7.13
CA ALA A 115 4.75 10.00 -7.71
C ALA A 115 4.95 9.40 -9.12
N HIS A 116 4.51 8.15 -9.33
CA HIS A 116 4.47 7.51 -10.64
C HIS A 116 3.57 8.29 -11.61
N GLN A 117 2.33 8.61 -11.21
CA GLN A 117 1.36 9.33 -12.04
C GLN A 117 1.86 10.71 -12.45
N LEU A 118 2.55 11.45 -11.56
CA LEU A 118 3.19 12.72 -11.90
C LEU A 118 4.31 12.58 -12.96
N LYS A 119 4.92 11.41 -13.04
CA LYS A 119 6.04 11.15 -13.95
C LYS A 119 5.58 10.57 -15.28
N ARG A 120 4.54 9.71 -15.30
CA ARG A 120 4.22 8.82 -16.43
C ARG A 120 2.78 8.89 -16.93
N SER A 121 1.82 9.26 -16.08
CA SER A 121 0.37 9.28 -16.41
C SER A 121 -0.19 7.95 -16.91
N ASP A 122 0.22 6.83 -16.30
CA ASP A 122 -0.17 5.48 -16.75
C ASP A 122 -1.49 4.99 -16.11
N PHE A 123 -1.96 5.63 -15.04
CA PHE A 123 -3.24 5.28 -14.41
C PHE A 123 -4.39 6.10 -14.95
N ALA A 124 -5.53 5.45 -15.18
CA ALA A 124 -6.77 6.10 -15.56
C ALA A 124 -7.56 6.66 -14.36
N ALA A 125 -7.36 6.10 -13.17
CA ALA A 125 -7.82 6.63 -11.89
C ALA A 125 -7.02 6.02 -10.73
N LEU A 126 -7.04 6.68 -9.55
CA LEU A 126 -6.37 6.22 -8.34
C LEU A 126 -7.32 6.21 -7.15
N MET A 127 -7.43 5.06 -6.50
CA MET A 127 -8.07 4.84 -5.19
C MET A 127 -6.97 4.71 -4.13
N LEU A 128 -6.95 5.62 -3.16
CA LEU A 128 -5.86 5.80 -2.23
C LEU A 128 -6.36 5.66 -0.80
N PHE A 129 -5.85 4.65 -0.09
CA PHE A 129 -6.22 4.37 1.30
C PHE A 129 -5.16 4.92 2.27
N ASP A 130 -5.60 5.87 3.09
CA ASP A 130 -4.88 6.56 4.15
C ASP A 130 -3.42 6.95 3.80
N PRO A 131 -3.23 7.76 2.74
CA PRO A 131 -1.92 8.32 2.41
C PRO A 131 -1.45 9.27 3.50
N ALA A 132 -0.15 9.31 3.82
CA ALA A 132 0.38 10.34 4.71
C ALA A 132 0.62 11.65 3.94
N LEU A 133 -0.46 12.39 3.71
CA LEU A 133 -0.47 13.70 3.07
C LEU A 133 -0.98 14.73 4.09
N GLU A 134 -0.25 15.80 4.34
CA GLU A 134 -0.66 16.93 5.19
C GLU A 134 -0.82 18.22 4.39
N SER A 135 -1.62 19.14 4.91
CA SER A 135 -1.79 20.46 4.30
C SER A 135 -0.50 21.25 4.28
N ILE A 136 -0.20 21.91 3.16
CA ILE A 136 0.96 22.79 3.03
C ILE A 136 0.87 23.91 4.06
N GLY A 137 1.97 24.13 4.82
CA GLY A 137 2.11 25.22 5.76
C GLY A 137 1.49 25.00 7.15
N THR A 138 0.81 23.88 7.40
CA THR A 138 0.17 23.60 8.70
C THR A 138 0.73 22.39 9.41
N GLY A 139 1.15 21.36 8.69
CA GLY A 139 1.53 20.07 9.24
C GLY A 139 2.93 19.58 8.87
N GLU A 140 3.69 20.32 8.06
CA GLU A 140 4.98 19.89 7.51
C GLU A 140 5.96 19.41 8.57
N ARG A 141 6.05 20.15 9.68
CA ARG A 141 6.96 19.79 10.76
C ARG A 141 6.49 18.55 11.52
N SER A 142 5.19 18.41 11.72
CA SER A 142 4.62 17.26 12.43
C SER A 142 4.72 15.99 11.59
N LEU A 143 4.57 16.07 10.26
CA LEU A 143 4.79 14.96 9.37
C LEU A 143 6.26 14.49 9.36
N ASP A 144 7.23 15.41 9.26
CA ASP A 144 8.66 15.07 9.36
C ASP A 144 9.01 14.41 10.70
N GLU A 145 8.54 14.99 11.81
CA GLU A 145 8.73 14.42 13.13
C GLU A 145 8.08 13.04 13.29
N ALA A 146 6.87 12.85 12.75
CA ALA A 146 6.18 11.57 12.73
C ALA A 146 6.94 10.51 11.91
N CYS A 147 7.41 10.87 10.71
CA CYS A 147 8.21 9.97 9.86
C CYS A 147 9.51 9.54 10.57
N ARG A 148 10.24 10.49 11.20
CA ARG A 148 11.46 10.19 11.98
C ARG A 148 11.17 9.29 13.18
N LEU A 149 10.06 9.51 13.87
CA LEU A 149 9.63 8.66 14.98
C LEU A 149 9.31 7.24 14.52
N GLN A 150 8.60 7.09 13.41
CA GLN A 150 8.29 5.77 12.86
C GLN A 150 9.55 5.04 12.39
N ALA A 151 10.49 5.73 11.73
CA ALA A 151 11.78 5.15 11.36
C ALA A 151 12.53 4.61 12.59
N LYS A 152 12.56 5.41 13.69
CA LYS A 152 13.17 4.97 14.95
C LYS A 152 12.46 3.78 15.59
N ARG A 153 11.13 3.71 15.49
CA ARG A 153 10.33 2.59 16.00
C ARG A 153 10.59 1.33 15.18
N ALA A 154 10.61 1.45 13.84
CA ALA A 154 10.91 0.34 12.95
C ALA A 154 12.25 -0.30 13.28
N ARG A 155 13.33 0.49 13.44
CA ARG A 155 14.67 -0.01 13.81
C ARG A 155 14.74 -0.72 15.16
N ARG A 156 13.80 -0.47 16.05
CA ARG A 156 13.80 -0.99 17.44
C ARG A 156 12.85 -2.15 17.66
N ARG A 157 12.01 -2.47 16.67
CA ARG A 157 11.06 -3.56 16.84
C ARG A 157 11.79 -4.90 16.92
N GLN A 158 11.18 -5.85 17.62
CA GLN A 158 11.66 -7.24 17.62
C GLN A 158 11.72 -7.74 16.17
N GLY A 159 12.85 -8.34 15.80
CA GLY A 159 13.08 -8.81 14.43
C GLY A 159 13.03 -10.34 14.28
N HIS A 160 12.96 -11.09 15.40
CA HIS A 160 12.96 -12.55 15.42
C HIS A 160 11.83 -13.10 16.28
N PHE A 161 11.20 -14.18 15.82
CA PHE A 161 10.03 -14.81 16.44
C PHE A 161 10.18 -16.34 16.38
N ASP A 162 9.67 -17.03 17.40
CA ASP A 162 9.65 -18.51 17.39
C ASP A 162 8.60 -19.04 16.40
N SER A 163 7.51 -18.30 16.19
CA SER A 163 6.42 -18.68 15.28
C SER A 163 5.65 -17.45 14.77
N PRO A 164 4.88 -17.58 13.67
CA PRO A 164 3.92 -16.54 13.27
C PRO A 164 2.85 -16.25 14.33
N ASP A 165 2.46 -17.25 15.13
CA ASP A 165 1.49 -17.07 16.21
C ASP A 165 2.03 -16.13 17.30
N GLU A 166 3.33 -16.20 17.63
CA GLU A 166 3.95 -15.24 18.56
C GLU A 166 3.81 -13.79 18.07
N LEU A 167 4.09 -13.52 16.80
CA LEU A 167 3.89 -12.18 16.26
C LEU A 167 2.40 -11.78 16.31
N ALA A 168 1.48 -12.67 15.95
CA ALA A 168 0.04 -12.39 15.97
C ALA A 168 -0.45 -12.04 17.38
N GLU A 169 0.06 -12.69 18.43
CA GLU A 169 -0.23 -12.40 19.83
C GLU A 169 0.35 -11.03 20.24
N LEU A 170 1.60 -10.75 19.90
CA LEU A 170 2.23 -9.44 20.17
C LEU A 170 1.49 -8.29 19.51
N LEU A 171 1.04 -8.46 18.25
CA LEU A 171 0.21 -7.48 17.55
C LEU A 171 -1.11 -7.24 18.29
N GLY A 172 -1.73 -8.27 18.88
CA GLY A 172 -2.94 -8.16 19.67
C GLY A 172 -2.79 -7.30 20.94
N GLN A 173 -1.57 -7.15 21.44
CA GLN A 173 -1.26 -6.30 22.60
C GLN A 173 -0.99 -4.84 22.21
N ALA A 174 -0.70 -4.56 20.95
CA ALA A 174 -0.45 -3.21 20.45
C ALA A 174 -1.76 -2.52 20.06
N SER A 175 -2.00 -1.33 20.59
CA SER A 175 -3.30 -0.63 20.51
C SER A 175 -3.80 -0.45 19.07
N ILE A 176 -2.93 -0.11 18.09
CA ILE A 176 -3.35 0.06 16.70
C ILE A 176 -3.82 -1.24 16.04
N TYR A 177 -3.20 -2.38 16.36
CA TYR A 177 -3.56 -3.67 15.78
C TYR A 177 -4.71 -4.36 16.52
N SER A 178 -5.12 -3.85 17.70
CA SER A 178 -6.26 -4.41 18.46
C SER A 178 -7.59 -4.27 17.73
N TYR A 179 -7.70 -3.33 16.78
CA TYR A 179 -8.87 -3.15 15.92
C TYR A 179 -9.00 -4.25 14.84
N MET A 180 -7.92 -4.94 14.53
CA MET A 180 -7.95 -6.08 13.60
C MET A 180 -8.51 -7.33 14.29
N ARG A 181 -9.30 -8.11 13.56
CA ARG A 181 -9.73 -9.44 14.01
C ARG A 181 -8.52 -10.37 14.18
N PRO A 182 -8.56 -11.34 15.11
CA PRO A 182 -7.44 -12.26 15.36
C PRO A 182 -6.94 -12.99 14.11
N GLU A 183 -7.84 -13.43 13.23
CA GLU A 183 -7.50 -14.09 11.97
C GLU A 183 -6.74 -13.17 11.01
N VAL A 184 -7.02 -11.87 11.02
CA VAL A 184 -6.29 -10.89 10.19
C VAL A 184 -4.88 -10.65 10.75
N ARG A 185 -4.72 -10.58 12.08
CA ARG A 185 -3.39 -10.49 12.71
C ARG A 185 -2.54 -11.72 12.40
N ARG A 186 -3.16 -12.92 12.39
CA ARG A 186 -2.47 -14.15 12.01
C ARG A 186 -2.06 -14.11 10.54
N LEU A 187 -2.95 -13.70 9.64
CA LEU A 187 -2.64 -13.52 8.22
C LEU A 187 -1.49 -12.51 8.02
N LEU A 188 -1.47 -11.41 8.80
CA LEU A 188 -0.36 -10.45 8.78
C LEU A 188 0.95 -11.15 9.13
N ALA A 189 0.99 -11.90 10.23
CA ALA A 189 2.20 -12.62 10.63
C ALA A 189 2.65 -13.63 9.57
N GLU A 190 1.74 -14.42 9.02
CA GLU A 190 2.03 -15.44 7.99
C GLU A 190 2.57 -14.82 6.69
N THR A 191 2.06 -13.65 6.28
CA THR A 191 2.43 -13.00 5.01
C THR A 191 3.68 -12.13 5.12
N THR A 192 4.01 -11.63 6.31
CA THR A 192 5.15 -10.72 6.53
C THR A 192 6.39 -11.39 7.10
N LEU A 193 6.26 -12.60 7.63
CA LEU A 193 7.39 -13.39 8.13
C LEU A 193 7.90 -14.40 7.08
N LYS A 194 9.15 -14.78 7.23
CA LYS A 194 9.81 -15.91 6.54
C LYS A 194 10.64 -16.71 7.54
N PRO A 195 10.94 -18.00 7.26
CA PRO A 195 11.88 -18.75 8.07
C PRO A 195 13.25 -18.05 8.12
N ALA A 196 13.84 -17.99 9.32
CA ALA A 196 15.19 -17.46 9.54
C ALA A 196 16.24 -18.56 9.43
N GLU A 197 17.46 -18.25 8.96
CA GLU A 197 18.55 -19.22 8.80
C GLU A 197 18.93 -19.92 10.12
N GLY A 198 18.81 -19.23 11.27
CA GLY A 198 19.08 -19.76 12.60
C GLY A 198 17.93 -20.53 13.27
N GLY A 199 16.83 -20.77 12.56
CA GLY A 199 15.56 -21.26 13.10
C GLY A 199 14.63 -20.12 13.53
N GLY A 200 13.34 -20.43 13.74
CA GLY A 200 12.30 -19.42 13.96
C GLY A 200 12.00 -18.61 12.69
N TYR A 201 11.54 -17.37 12.87
CA TYR A 201 11.04 -16.51 11.80
C TYR A 201 11.58 -15.08 11.94
N GLU A 202 11.75 -14.43 10.81
CA GLU A 202 12.14 -13.02 10.72
C GLU A 202 11.25 -12.28 9.73
N PHE A 203 11.22 -10.94 9.80
CA PHE A 203 10.48 -10.16 8.81
C PHE A 203 11.09 -10.30 7.41
N ARG A 204 10.23 -10.41 6.40
CA ARG A 204 10.63 -10.35 4.98
C ARG A 204 11.27 -9.00 4.65
N CYS A 205 10.60 -7.90 5.04
CA CYS A 205 11.17 -6.57 4.96
C CYS A 205 12.01 -6.31 6.22
N PRO A 206 13.34 -6.18 6.11
CA PRO A 206 14.19 -5.87 7.25
C PRO A 206 13.77 -4.55 7.91
N PRO A 207 13.82 -4.44 9.25
CA PRO A 207 13.49 -3.21 9.98
C PRO A 207 14.21 -1.95 9.49
N GLU A 208 15.44 -2.09 9.00
CA GLU A 208 16.22 -0.97 8.45
C GLU A 208 15.64 -0.46 7.12
N GLN A 209 15.18 -1.36 6.25
CA GLN A 209 14.55 -0.96 4.99
C GLN A 209 13.21 -0.25 5.24
N GLU A 210 12.40 -0.76 6.17
CA GLU A 210 11.18 -0.10 6.58
C GLU A 210 11.46 1.30 7.15
N ALA A 211 12.46 1.45 8.00
CA ALA A 211 12.87 2.72 8.56
C ALA A 211 13.32 3.71 7.48
N GLN A 212 14.08 3.24 6.50
CA GLN A 212 14.53 4.05 5.37
C GLN A 212 13.37 4.61 4.55
N LEU A 213 12.30 3.85 4.31
CA LEU A 213 11.12 4.37 3.63
C LEU A 213 10.45 5.51 4.40
N TYR A 214 10.34 5.43 5.71
CA TYR A 214 9.81 6.54 6.50
C TYR A 214 10.67 7.80 6.39
N GLU A 215 12.00 7.68 6.25
CA GLU A 215 12.90 8.82 6.07
C GLU A 215 12.73 9.47 4.68
N TRP A 216 12.39 8.70 3.64
CA TRP A 216 12.07 9.23 2.32
C TRP A 216 10.68 9.85 2.22
N TYR A 217 9.75 9.40 3.04
CA TYR A 217 8.32 9.66 2.92
C TYR A 217 7.98 11.14 2.92
N PHE A 218 8.51 11.90 3.87
CA PHE A 218 8.23 13.32 4.04
C PHE A 218 8.51 14.14 2.77
N GLY A 219 9.70 13.99 2.20
CA GLY A 219 10.10 14.75 1.02
C GLY A 219 9.23 14.47 -0.20
N PHE A 220 8.79 13.22 -0.37
CA PHE A 220 7.89 12.84 -1.48
C PHE A 220 6.45 13.27 -1.24
N SER A 221 5.94 13.17 -0.03
CA SER A 221 4.60 13.68 0.33
C SER A 221 4.48 15.17 0.06
N MET A 222 5.48 15.96 0.49
CA MET A 222 5.53 17.40 0.22
C MET A 222 5.59 17.72 -1.28
N ARG A 223 6.40 16.99 -2.03
CA ARG A 223 6.47 17.17 -3.50
C ARG A 223 5.13 16.92 -4.18
N ILE A 224 4.39 15.88 -3.77
CA ILE A 224 3.07 15.55 -4.29
C ILE A 224 2.07 16.68 -3.96
N LEU A 225 2.06 17.17 -2.73
CA LEU A 225 1.18 18.26 -2.32
C LEU A 225 1.42 19.54 -3.12
N TYR A 226 2.67 19.92 -3.38
CA TYR A 226 3.00 21.08 -4.21
C TYR A 226 2.63 20.90 -5.69
N GLN A 227 2.40 19.67 -6.14
CA GLN A 227 2.02 19.35 -7.52
C GLN A 227 0.60 18.80 -7.65
N ILE A 228 -0.20 18.96 -6.61
CA ILE A 228 -1.55 18.38 -6.54
C ILE A 228 -2.45 18.82 -7.69
N ASP A 229 -2.25 20.05 -8.19
CA ASP A 229 -2.99 20.60 -9.32
C ASP A 229 -2.62 20.00 -10.67
N SER A 230 -1.55 19.22 -10.72
CA SER A 230 -1.08 18.57 -11.94
C SER A 230 -1.78 17.23 -12.24
N PHE A 231 -2.58 16.72 -11.29
CA PHE A 231 -3.35 15.50 -11.54
C PHE A 231 -4.61 15.83 -12.36
N ASP A 232 -4.76 15.20 -13.50
CA ASP A 232 -5.88 15.34 -14.45
C ASP A 232 -6.78 14.10 -14.52
N ILE A 233 -6.54 13.13 -13.65
CA ILE A 233 -7.33 11.90 -13.52
C ILE A 233 -8.21 11.92 -12.26
N PRO A 234 -9.29 11.11 -12.22
CA PRO A 234 -10.05 10.90 -11.02
C PRO A 234 -9.19 10.34 -9.87
N LEU A 235 -9.27 11.00 -8.71
CA LEU A 235 -8.59 10.57 -7.49
C LEU A 235 -9.63 10.41 -6.39
N LYS A 236 -9.59 9.30 -5.64
CA LYS A 236 -10.36 9.08 -4.41
C LYS A 236 -9.41 8.78 -3.27
N VAL A 237 -9.54 9.51 -2.18
CA VAL A 237 -8.83 9.22 -0.94
C VAL A 237 -9.84 8.76 0.11
N VAL A 238 -9.56 7.64 0.77
CA VAL A 238 -10.32 7.18 1.94
C VAL A 238 -9.35 7.09 3.11
N GLY A 239 -9.55 7.97 4.09
CA GLY A 239 -8.72 8.03 5.29
C GLY A 239 -9.26 7.20 6.45
N ALA A 240 -8.42 6.96 7.44
CA ALA A 240 -8.82 6.51 8.76
C ALA A 240 -9.65 7.57 9.47
N ASP A 241 -10.33 7.19 10.56
CA ASP A 241 -11.04 8.15 11.41
C ASP A 241 -10.05 9.19 11.99
N PRO A 242 -10.21 10.48 11.65
CA PRO A 242 -9.32 11.52 12.17
C PRO A 242 -9.28 11.61 13.70
N LEU A 243 -10.31 11.10 14.37
CA LEU A 243 -10.41 11.07 15.84
C LEU A 243 -9.78 9.82 16.46
N SER A 244 -9.39 8.82 15.67
CA SER A 244 -8.81 7.57 16.18
C SER A 244 -7.42 7.73 16.79
N GLY A 245 -6.70 8.80 16.48
CA GLY A 245 -5.29 8.99 16.83
C GLY A 245 -4.30 8.12 16.02
N TYR A 246 -4.80 7.36 15.06
CA TYR A 246 -4.05 6.47 14.19
C TYR A 246 -4.27 6.76 12.69
N ALA A 247 -4.83 7.91 12.37
CA ALA A 247 -4.96 8.39 11.01
C ALA A 247 -3.67 9.07 10.55
N PHE A 248 -3.25 8.81 9.31
CA PHE A 248 -2.14 9.52 8.66
C PHE A 248 -2.64 10.74 7.85
N MET A 249 -3.93 10.78 7.54
CA MET A 249 -4.56 11.96 6.97
C MET A 249 -5.17 12.79 8.08
N PRO A 250 -4.57 13.91 8.45
CA PRO A 250 -5.18 14.82 9.40
C PRO A 250 -6.33 15.58 8.75
N SER A 251 -7.39 15.79 9.52
CA SER A 251 -8.63 16.45 9.08
C SER A 251 -8.57 17.98 9.08
N PHE A 252 -7.40 18.60 8.96
CA PHE A 252 -7.26 20.00 9.34
C PHE A 252 -7.69 20.99 8.28
N ASP A 253 -7.47 20.68 7.01
CA ASP A 253 -7.88 21.51 5.90
C ASP A 253 -8.45 20.65 4.77
N LEU A 254 -9.72 20.34 4.88
CA LEU A 254 -10.45 19.58 3.88
C LEU A 254 -10.54 20.30 2.53
N SER A 255 -10.28 21.61 2.48
CA SER A 255 -10.32 22.37 1.22
C SER A 255 -9.20 21.92 0.28
N ALA A 256 -8.00 21.65 0.80
CA ALA A 256 -6.91 21.07 0.04
C ALA A 256 -7.21 19.62 -0.40
N LEU A 257 -8.03 18.90 0.37
CA LEU A 257 -8.43 17.52 0.10
C LEU A 257 -9.65 17.40 -0.82
N ALA A 258 -10.39 18.49 -1.07
CA ALA A 258 -11.57 18.47 -1.95
C ALA A 258 -11.23 17.93 -3.36
N LYS A 259 -10.01 18.20 -3.84
CA LYS A 259 -9.50 17.68 -5.11
C LYS A 259 -9.31 16.16 -5.13
N PHE A 260 -9.08 15.55 -3.96
CA PHE A 260 -8.92 14.10 -3.83
C PHE A 260 -10.23 13.34 -3.67
N ASN A 261 -11.39 13.99 -3.74
CA ASN A 261 -12.65 13.33 -3.42
C ASN A 261 -12.53 12.55 -2.11
N TYR A 262 -12.16 13.27 -1.03
CA TYR A 262 -11.80 12.68 0.26
C TYR A 262 -13.03 12.19 1.03
N ASP A 263 -12.88 11.03 1.62
CA ASP A 263 -13.80 10.44 2.57
C ASP A 263 -13.01 9.78 3.72
N PHE A 264 -13.68 9.33 4.78
CA PHE A 264 -13.05 8.57 5.86
C PHE A 264 -13.99 7.52 6.42
N LEU A 265 -13.45 6.48 7.02
CA LEU A 265 -14.25 5.44 7.69
C LEU A 265 -14.27 5.67 9.20
N PRO A 266 -15.45 6.01 9.79
CA PRO A 266 -15.59 6.24 11.23
C PRO A 266 -15.15 5.03 12.06
N GLY A 267 -14.37 5.28 13.12
CA GLY A 267 -13.89 4.27 14.05
C GLY A 267 -12.82 3.34 13.48
N LYS A 268 -12.32 3.58 12.26
CA LYS A 268 -11.24 2.78 11.67
C LYS A 268 -9.88 3.46 11.81
N THR A 269 -8.83 2.63 11.87
CA THR A 269 -7.44 3.11 11.96
C THR A 269 -6.77 3.13 10.58
N HIS A 270 -5.46 3.36 10.55
CA HIS A 270 -4.63 3.27 9.35
C HIS A 270 -4.83 1.97 8.54
N PHE A 271 -5.28 0.91 9.17
CA PHE A 271 -5.47 -0.40 8.56
C PHE A 271 -6.91 -0.66 8.09
N LEU A 272 -7.61 0.38 7.64
CA LEU A 272 -9.04 0.35 7.32
C LEU A 272 -9.46 -0.79 6.36
N GLN A 273 -8.67 -1.12 5.34
CA GLN A 273 -8.94 -2.25 4.44
C GLN A 273 -8.87 -3.62 5.11
N LEU A 274 -8.17 -3.72 6.25
CA LEU A 274 -8.04 -4.93 7.05
C LEU A 274 -9.07 -5.00 8.17
N GLU A 275 -9.62 -3.85 8.56
CA GLU A 275 -10.64 -3.70 9.60
C GLU A 275 -12.06 -3.66 9.04
N ALA A 276 -12.22 -3.19 7.82
CA ALA A 276 -13.49 -2.96 7.13
C ALA A 276 -13.36 -3.28 5.62
N PRO A 277 -13.00 -4.52 5.25
CA PRO A 277 -12.76 -4.87 3.85
C PRO A 277 -13.99 -4.69 2.97
N GLU A 278 -15.19 -4.96 3.49
CA GLU A 278 -16.46 -4.83 2.76
C GLU A 278 -16.74 -3.36 2.41
N GLU A 279 -16.68 -2.47 3.39
CA GLU A 279 -16.91 -1.02 3.18
C GLU A 279 -15.85 -0.41 2.23
N CYS A 280 -14.59 -0.84 2.36
CA CYS A 280 -13.54 -0.41 1.45
C CYS A 280 -13.77 -0.90 0.02
N ALA A 281 -14.27 -2.12 -0.17
CA ALA A 281 -14.59 -2.67 -1.48
C ALA A 281 -15.78 -1.94 -2.12
N GLU A 282 -16.83 -1.65 -1.35
CA GLU A 282 -17.99 -0.87 -1.80
C GLU A 282 -17.56 0.52 -2.29
N LEU A 283 -16.78 1.27 -1.49
CA LEU A 283 -16.26 2.58 -1.87
C LEU A 283 -15.39 2.53 -3.14
N THR A 284 -14.60 1.46 -3.31
CA THR A 284 -13.80 1.27 -4.53
C THR A 284 -14.68 1.08 -5.75
N VAL A 285 -15.73 0.24 -5.65
CA VAL A 285 -16.68 -0.01 -6.73
C VAL A 285 -17.45 1.26 -7.08
N GLU A 286 -18.01 1.95 -6.08
CA GLU A 286 -18.76 3.21 -6.28
C GLU A 286 -17.92 4.28 -6.98
N PHE A 287 -16.67 4.45 -6.56
CA PHE A 287 -15.76 5.41 -7.17
C PHE A 287 -15.49 5.09 -8.64
N LEU A 288 -15.20 3.83 -8.96
CA LEU A 288 -14.91 3.43 -10.34
C LEU A 288 -16.16 3.51 -11.23
N GLU A 289 -17.33 3.10 -10.75
CA GLU A 289 -18.58 3.21 -11.50
C GLU A 289 -18.97 4.65 -11.78
N SER A 290 -18.82 5.54 -10.81
CA SER A 290 -19.26 6.93 -10.92
C SER A 290 -18.36 7.79 -11.80
N HIS A 291 -17.06 7.46 -11.89
CA HIS A 291 -16.07 8.38 -12.48
C HIS A 291 -15.34 7.82 -13.69
N VAL A 292 -15.39 6.51 -13.91
CA VAL A 292 -14.52 5.84 -14.89
C VAL A 292 -15.22 4.84 -15.79
N LEU A 293 -16.21 4.11 -15.28
CA LEU A 293 -16.89 3.01 -16.01
C LEU A 293 -18.28 3.41 -16.55
N ALA A 294 -18.70 4.65 -16.34
CA ALA A 294 -19.99 5.18 -16.77
C ALA A 294 -20.07 5.50 -18.28
#